data_fd3b4c78edde229a346c42627a2f5a9f
#
_entry.id   fd3b4c78edde229a346c42627a2f5a9f
#
_cell.length_a   1.000
_cell.length_b   1.000
_cell.length_c   1.000
_cell.angle_alpha   90.00
_cell.angle_beta   90.00
_cell.angle_gamma   90.00
#
_symmetry.space_group_name_H-M   'P 1'
#
loop_
_entity.id
_entity.type
_entity.pdbx_description
1 polymer ?
#
loop_
_entity_poly.entity_id
_entity_poly.type
_entity_poly.pdbx_seq_one_letter_code
_entity_poly.pdbx_strand_id
1 'polypeptide(L)'
;MLQDDESLALALRGGLRGRFQGTFNQLENAVEVLDYYMLQHLNPAEYADLRTMMREINWQLAYLRRLGDHAADAAAAPVLQMLRVPAPLELLSQLHETVELFNELTVGGTRAVHARLETAPGLDVFPTMGDPALLDGLLVNLFTNSIQAVPEPDAVEITLTCTQNQLLYRDNGPGLPQDARRLLLEGVWTAELLAKGGLGLPLIRAYCTAMGWQISKPEGERGLLFTLPTCQAEDLGMLHLSAPDTGSTRRRRRLYESELRLYLSAPEEPSDT
;
A
#
# COMPACT_ATOMS: atom_id res chain seq x y z
N MET A 1 20.20 10.06 24.66
CA MET A 1 20.61 9.40 23.40
C MET A 1 19.42 8.72 22.70
N LEU A 2 18.71 7.74 23.26
CA LEU A 2 17.53 7.15 22.59
C LEU A 2 16.39 8.16 22.35
N GLN A 3 16.10 9.03 23.31
CA GLN A 3 15.06 10.09 23.18
C GLN A 3 15.37 11.12 22.09
N ASP A 4 16.64 11.39 21.84
CA ASP A 4 17.06 12.33 20.79
C ASP A 4 16.89 11.73 19.39
N ASP A 5 17.18 10.43 19.24
CA ASP A 5 17.03 9.71 17.97
C ASP A 5 15.54 9.54 17.58
N GLU A 6 14.68 9.33 18.57
CA GLU A 6 13.21 9.25 18.37
C GLU A 6 12.63 10.61 17.97
N SER A 7 13.03 11.68 18.66
CA SER A 7 12.61 13.04 18.34
C SER A 7 13.08 13.44 16.95
N LEU A 8 14.29 13.03 16.56
CA LEU A 8 14.83 13.28 15.24
C LEU A 8 14.07 12.51 14.16
N ALA A 9 13.75 11.22 14.37
CA ALA A 9 12.98 10.42 13.42
C ALA A 9 11.58 11.00 13.19
N LEU A 10 10.91 11.47 14.24
CA LEU A 10 9.62 12.15 14.17
C LEU A 10 9.70 13.48 13.42
N ALA A 11 10.70 14.29 13.73
CA ALA A 11 10.93 15.58 13.07
C ALA A 11 11.25 15.38 11.58
N LEU A 12 12.05 14.37 11.25
CA LEU A 12 12.37 14.01 9.87
C LEU A 12 11.10 13.55 9.12
N ARG A 13 10.28 12.68 9.72
CA ARG A 13 9.02 12.24 9.12
C ARG A 13 8.10 13.42 8.82
N GLY A 14 7.83 14.25 9.82
CA GLY A 14 6.94 15.41 9.67
C GLY A 14 7.48 16.44 8.69
N GLY A 15 8.77 16.76 8.80
CA GLY A 15 9.44 17.71 7.94
C GLY A 15 9.58 17.24 6.50
N LEU A 16 9.96 15.99 6.27
CA LEU A 16 10.06 15.41 4.92
C LEU A 16 8.68 15.32 4.28
N ARG A 17 7.70 14.71 4.98
CA ARG A 17 6.35 14.53 4.46
C ARG A 17 5.70 15.88 4.12
N GLY A 18 5.77 16.86 5.02
CA GLY A 18 5.19 18.20 4.78
C GLY A 18 5.84 18.93 3.62
N ARG A 19 7.16 18.87 3.49
CA ARG A 19 7.88 19.51 2.38
C ARG A 19 7.62 18.82 1.05
N PHE A 20 7.68 17.49 1.01
CA PHE A 20 7.38 16.75 -0.21
C PHE A 20 5.94 16.99 -0.66
N GLN A 21 4.96 16.84 0.22
CA GLN A 21 3.55 17.09 -0.11
C GLN A 21 3.31 18.51 -0.61
N GLY A 22 3.88 19.52 0.04
CA GLY A 22 3.76 20.91 -0.40
C GLY A 22 4.33 21.13 -1.80
N THR A 23 5.53 20.60 -2.07
CA THR A 23 6.18 20.74 -3.38
C THR A 23 5.42 19.98 -4.47
N PHE A 24 4.98 18.75 -4.19
CA PHE A 24 4.22 17.95 -5.16
C PHE A 24 2.88 18.59 -5.48
N ASN A 25 2.14 19.09 -4.49
CA ASN A 25 0.88 19.79 -4.74
C ASN A 25 1.08 21.03 -5.62
N GLN A 26 2.19 21.78 -5.45
CA GLN A 26 2.51 22.91 -6.32
C GLN A 26 2.82 22.46 -7.76
N LEU A 27 3.55 21.38 -7.92
CA LEU A 27 3.86 20.82 -9.25
C LEU A 27 2.61 20.27 -9.93
N GLU A 28 1.79 19.49 -9.23
CA GLU A 28 0.51 18.98 -9.75
C GLU A 28 -0.39 20.13 -10.20
N ASN A 29 -0.57 21.17 -9.37
CA ASN A 29 -1.35 22.36 -9.75
C ASN A 29 -0.76 23.07 -10.98
N ALA A 30 0.56 23.20 -11.09
CA ALA A 30 1.20 23.81 -12.25
C ALA A 30 0.96 23.00 -13.54
N VAL A 31 0.99 21.69 -13.44
CA VAL A 31 0.72 20.77 -14.57
C VAL A 31 -0.76 20.83 -14.96
N GLU A 32 -1.68 20.88 -14.01
CA GLU A 32 -3.12 21.05 -14.28
C GLU A 32 -3.41 22.40 -14.97
N VAL A 33 -2.80 23.50 -14.51
CA VAL A 33 -2.94 24.81 -15.14
C VAL A 33 -2.38 24.80 -16.56
N LEU A 34 -1.24 24.13 -16.78
CA LEU A 34 -0.64 23.99 -18.10
C LEU A 34 -1.53 23.16 -19.05
N ASP A 35 -2.06 22.05 -18.58
CA ASP A 35 -2.99 21.19 -19.35
C ASP A 35 -4.25 21.97 -19.75
N TYR A 36 -4.84 22.71 -18.80
CA TYR A 36 -5.98 23.58 -19.06
C TYR A 36 -5.65 24.67 -20.10
N TYR A 37 -4.46 25.29 -20.00
CA TYR A 37 -4.03 26.31 -20.97
C TYR A 37 -3.84 25.72 -22.35
N MET A 38 -3.23 24.55 -22.48
CA MET A 38 -3.04 23.85 -23.76
C MET A 38 -4.38 23.48 -24.40
N LEU A 39 -5.32 22.96 -23.61
CA LEU A 39 -6.68 22.62 -24.07
C LEU A 39 -7.42 23.83 -24.67
N GLN A 40 -7.18 25.04 -24.14
CA GLN A 40 -7.84 26.27 -24.57
C GLN A 40 -7.20 26.93 -25.84
N HIS A 41 -5.90 26.73 -26.04
CA HIS A 41 -5.12 27.53 -26.99
C HIS A 41 -4.51 26.74 -28.15
N LEU A 42 -4.42 25.41 -28.03
CA LEU A 42 -3.90 24.54 -29.10
C LEU A 42 -5.02 23.95 -29.94
N ASN A 43 -4.69 23.63 -31.17
CA ASN A 43 -5.60 22.84 -31.99
C ASN A 43 -5.63 21.38 -31.48
N PRO A 44 -6.68 20.59 -31.83
CA PRO A 44 -6.84 19.22 -31.31
C PRO A 44 -5.66 18.29 -31.59
N ALA A 45 -4.95 18.43 -32.72
CA ALA A 45 -3.82 17.58 -33.07
C ALA A 45 -2.59 17.92 -32.22
N GLU A 46 -2.25 19.23 -32.11
CA GLU A 46 -1.18 19.69 -31.25
C GLU A 46 -1.40 19.34 -29.78
N TYR A 47 -2.66 19.45 -29.32
CA TYR A 47 -3.02 19.05 -27.94
C TYR A 47 -2.86 17.56 -27.73
N ALA A 48 -3.23 16.71 -28.70
CA ALA A 48 -3.10 15.26 -28.60
C ALA A 48 -1.63 14.82 -28.43
N ASP A 49 -0.73 15.43 -29.21
CA ASP A 49 0.71 15.15 -29.12
C ASP A 49 1.28 15.53 -27.72
N LEU A 50 0.94 16.71 -27.23
CA LEU A 50 1.41 17.19 -25.93
C LEU A 50 0.74 16.47 -24.75
N ARG A 51 -0.49 16.01 -24.90
CA ARG A 51 -1.22 15.27 -23.87
C ARG A 51 -0.49 13.98 -23.46
N THR A 52 0.21 13.33 -24.39
CA THR A 52 1.03 12.15 -24.07
C THR A 52 2.19 12.52 -23.16
N MET A 53 2.88 13.63 -23.45
CA MET A 53 3.96 14.14 -22.58
C MET A 53 3.43 14.56 -21.20
N MET A 54 2.24 15.19 -21.14
CA MET A 54 1.62 15.58 -19.88
C MET A 54 1.23 14.38 -19.03
N ARG A 55 0.75 13.28 -19.65
CA ARG A 55 0.49 12.02 -18.94
C ARG A 55 1.76 11.44 -18.34
N GLU A 56 2.86 11.44 -19.11
CA GLU A 56 4.15 10.98 -18.60
C GLU A 56 4.64 11.84 -17.42
N ILE A 57 4.54 13.17 -17.53
CA ILE A 57 4.88 14.07 -16.41
C ILE A 57 4.03 13.77 -15.17
N ASN A 58 2.73 13.61 -15.33
CA ASN A 58 1.82 13.28 -14.23
C ASN A 58 2.16 11.92 -13.59
N TRP A 59 2.54 10.94 -14.42
CA TRP A 59 2.97 9.64 -13.94
C TRP A 59 4.26 9.75 -13.11
N GLN A 60 5.26 10.48 -13.61
CA GLN A 60 6.52 10.70 -12.90
C GLN A 60 6.31 11.46 -11.58
N LEU A 61 5.42 12.46 -11.55
CA LEU A 61 5.07 13.18 -10.33
C LEU A 61 4.40 12.26 -9.30
N ALA A 62 3.47 11.41 -9.73
CA ALA A 62 2.83 10.43 -8.86
C ALA A 62 3.85 9.42 -8.30
N TYR A 63 4.79 8.96 -9.13
CA TYR A 63 5.87 8.08 -8.70
C TYR A 63 6.79 8.73 -7.66
N LEU A 64 7.25 9.96 -7.90
CA LEU A 64 8.11 10.71 -6.99
C LEU A 64 7.39 11.00 -5.67
N ARG A 65 6.10 11.33 -5.71
CA ARG A 65 5.27 11.53 -4.51
C ARG A 65 5.22 10.27 -3.66
N ARG A 66 4.92 9.13 -4.29
CA ARG A 66 4.93 7.83 -3.62
C ARG A 66 6.29 7.53 -2.97
N LEU A 67 7.36 7.74 -3.71
CA LEU A 67 8.73 7.53 -3.18
C LEU A 67 9.00 8.43 -1.97
N GLY A 68 8.58 9.69 -2.00
CA GLY A 68 8.70 10.64 -0.89
C GLY A 68 7.89 10.20 0.34
N ASP A 69 6.65 9.76 0.17
CA ASP A 69 5.80 9.25 1.25
C ASP A 69 6.39 7.98 1.87
N HIS A 70 6.85 7.03 1.04
CA HIS A 70 7.52 5.81 1.51
C HIS A 70 8.83 6.11 2.24
N ALA A 71 9.62 7.07 1.76
CA ALA A 71 10.86 7.48 2.43
C ALA A 71 10.58 8.09 3.81
N ALA A 72 9.54 8.91 3.92
CA ALA A 72 9.12 9.50 5.20
C ALA A 72 8.62 8.43 6.19
N ASP A 73 7.86 7.45 5.72
CA ASP A 73 7.39 6.35 6.57
C ASP A 73 8.53 5.39 6.93
N ALA A 74 9.46 5.11 6.03
CA ALA A 74 10.64 4.31 6.32
C ALA A 74 11.56 4.98 7.36
N ALA A 75 11.72 6.30 7.32
CA ALA A 75 12.46 7.05 8.32
C ALA A 75 11.81 6.95 9.72
N ALA A 76 10.50 6.79 9.79
CA ALA A 76 9.76 6.62 11.04
C ALA A 76 9.67 5.16 11.51
N ALA A 77 10.04 4.18 10.67
CA ALA A 77 9.90 2.76 10.98
C ALA A 77 10.47 2.35 12.35
N PRO A 78 11.64 2.85 12.81
CA PRO A 78 12.20 2.51 14.12
C PRO A 78 11.34 2.95 15.31
N VAL A 79 10.50 3.97 15.12
CA VAL A 79 9.67 4.56 16.19
C VAL A 79 8.17 4.28 16.03
N LEU A 80 7.77 3.55 15.00
CA LEU A 80 6.36 3.26 14.74
C LEU A 80 5.68 2.54 15.92
N GLN A 81 6.37 1.63 16.59
CA GLN A 81 5.86 0.92 17.76
C GLN A 81 5.52 1.85 18.93
N MET A 82 6.23 2.98 19.05
CA MET A 82 5.98 3.98 20.09
C MET A 82 4.86 4.94 19.72
N LEU A 83 4.70 5.20 18.41
CA LEU A 83 3.71 6.11 17.88
C LEU A 83 2.33 5.50 17.71
N ARG A 84 2.27 4.19 17.59
CA ARG A 84 1.09 3.42 17.30
C ARG A 84 0.97 2.29 18.32
N VAL A 85 0.03 2.43 19.22
CA VAL A 85 -0.33 1.38 20.18
C VAL A 85 -1.37 0.50 19.50
N PRO A 86 -1.08 -0.79 19.25
CA PRO A 86 -2.09 -1.70 18.72
C PRO A 86 -3.33 -1.73 19.62
N ALA A 87 -4.50 -1.67 19.02
CA ALA A 87 -5.79 -1.73 19.68
C ALA A 87 -6.58 -2.95 19.16
N PRO A 88 -7.62 -3.39 19.88
CA PRO A 88 -8.52 -4.42 19.39
C PRO A 88 -9.10 -4.03 18.02
N LEU A 89 -8.99 -4.92 17.05
CA LEU A 89 -9.39 -4.73 15.66
C LEU A 89 -10.19 -5.95 15.19
N GLU A 90 -11.34 -5.73 14.57
CA GLU A 90 -12.06 -6.78 13.86
C GLU A 90 -11.50 -6.89 12.44
N LEU A 91 -10.65 -7.90 12.21
CA LEU A 91 -9.84 -8.00 11.01
C LEU A 91 -10.68 -8.33 9.77
N LEU A 92 -11.68 -9.22 9.86
CA LEU A 92 -12.47 -9.63 8.69
C LEU A 92 -13.20 -8.47 8.07
N SER A 93 -13.83 -7.60 8.85
CA SER A 93 -14.50 -6.40 8.35
C SER A 93 -13.52 -5.48 7.63
N GLN A 94 -12.32 -5.26 8.22
CA GLN A 94 -11.30 -4.41 7.61
C GLN A 94 -10.78 -4.98 6.29
N LEU A 95 -10.55 -6.31 6.24
CA LEU A 95 -10.11 -6.97 5.01
C LEU A 95 -11.20 -6.95 3.94
N HIS A 96 -12.46 -7.16 4.34
CA HIS A 96 -13.59 -7.15 3.41
C HIS A 96 -13.74 -5.78 2.75
N GLU A 97 -13.82 -4.72 3.54
CA GLU A 97 -13.87 -3.34 3.04
C GLU A 97 -12.68 -2.99 2.16
N THR A 98 -11.49 -3.48 2.52
CA THR A 98 -10.26 -3.22 1.75
C THR A 98 -10.26 -3.93 0.40
N VAL A 99 -10.67 -5.21 0.37
CA VAL A 99 -10.76 -6.00 -0.86
C VAL A 99 -11.83 -5.44 -1.80
N GLU A 100 -12.98 -5.04 -1.26
CA GLU A 100 -14.05 -4.39 -2.05
C GLU A 100 -13.55 -3.08 -2.67
N LEU A 101 -12.94 -2.21 -1.87
CA LEU A 101 -12.37 -0.94 -2.35
C LEU A 101 -11.27 -1.17 -3.40
N PHE A 102 -10.37 -2.12 -3.18
CA PHE A 102 -9.32 -2.45 -4.13
C PHE A 102 -9.90 -2.91 -5.47
N ASN A 103 -10.84 -3.85 -5.44
CA ASN A 103 -11.51 -4.32 -6.64
C ASN A 103 -12.29 -3.20 -7.34
N GLU A 104 -12.99 -2.33 -6.61
CA GLU A 104 -13.67 -1.15 -7.18
C GLU A 104 -12.69 -0.25 -7.93
N LEU A 105 -11.54 0.07 -7.32
CA LEU A 105 -10.55 0.97 -7.89
C LEU A 105 -9.78 0.37 -9.09
N THR A 106 -9.73 -0.95 -9.19
CA THR A 106 -9.04 -1.64 -10.31
C THR A 106 -9.96 -1.95 -11.49
N VAL A 107 -11.26 -1.72 -11.36
CA VAL A 107 -12.23 -1.87 -12.47
C VAL A 107 -11.90 -0.85 -13.58
N GLY A 108 -11.79 -1.34 -14.81
CA GLY A 108 -11.52 -0.49 -15.99
C GLY A 108 -10.06 -0.09 -16.17
N GLY A 109 -9.16 -0.62 -15.36
CA GLY A 109 -7.71 -0.53 -15.60
C GLY A 109 -7.31 -1.28 -16.86
N THR A 110 -6.12 -0.99 -17.37
CA THR A 110 -5.55 -1.62 -18.59
C THR A 110 -5.26 -3.10 -18.40
N ARG A 111 -5.20 -3.55 -17.14
CA ARG A 111 -4.93 -4.91 -16.75
C ARG A 111 -6.00 -5.42 -15.79
N ALA A 112 -6.42 -6.67 -15.96
CA ALA A 112 -7.33 -7.31 -15.02
C ALA A 112 -6.60 -7.57 -13.69
N VAL A 113 -7.14 -7.04 -12.60
CA VAL A 113 -6.61 -7.23 -11.24
C VAL A 113 -7.78 -7.59 -10.33
N HIS A 114 -7.66 -8.69 -9.60
CA HIS A 114 -8.72 -9.15 -8.72
C HIS A 114 -8.18 -9.67 -7.39
N ALA A 115 -8.76 -9.21 -6.30
CA ALA A 115 -8.48 -9.70 -4.96
C ALA A 115 -9.71 -10.39 -4.37
N ARG A 116 -9.51 -11.45 -3.60
CA ARG A 116 -10.57 -12.16 -2.89
C ARG A 116 -10.17 -12.46 -1.44
N LEU A 117 -11.18 -12.48 -0.58
CA LEU A 117 -11.06 -12.88 0.80
C LEU A 117 -11.71 -14.26 0.99
N GLU A 118 -10.97 -15.19 1.57
CA GLU A 118 -11.43 -16.52 1.96
C GLU A 118 -11.34 -16.67 3.47
N THR A 119 -12.33 -17.28 4.09
CA THR A 119 -12.35 -17.52 5.54
C THR A 119 -12.49 -19.00 5.83
N ALA A 120 -11.85 -19.46 6.90
CA ALA A 120 -12.05 -20.83 7.38
C ALA A 120 -13.52 -21.04 7.75
N PRO A 121 -14.06 -22.25 7.56
CA PRO A 121 -15.43 -22.56 7.94
C PRO A 121 -15.74 -22.22 9.40
N GLY A 122 -16.79 -21.43 9.64
CA GLY A 122 -17.21 -21.00 10.97
C GLY A 122 -16.41 -19.84 11.56
N LEU A 123 -15.55 -19.20 10.79
CA LEU A 123 -14.84 -17.98 11.19
C LEU A 123 -15.68 -16.75 10.78
N ASP A 124 -16.60 -16.32 11.64
CA ASP A 124 -17.48 -15.17 11.37
C ASP A 124 -16.90 -13.85 11.88
N VAL A 125 -16.00 -13.91 12.86
CA VAL A 125 -15.28 -12.76 13.43
C VAL A 125 -13.82 -13.12 13.68
N PHE A 126 -12.92 -12.14 13.47
CA PHE A 126 -11.50 -12.33 13.70
C PHE A 126 -10.92 -11.16 14.50
N PRO A 127 -11.10 -11.15 15.83
CA PRO A 127 -10.52 -10.12 16.68
C PRO A 127 -9.02 -10.32 16.82
N THR A 128 -8.27 -9.27 16.60
CA THR A 128 -6.80 -9.24 16.77
C THR A 128 -6.35 -7.89 17.31
N MET A 129 -5.09 -7.80 17.72
CA MET A 129 -4.47 -6.51 18.02
C MET A 129 -3.84 -5.92 16.78
N GLY A 130 -4.16 -4.66 16.46
CA GLY A 130 -3.63 -3.99 15.26
C GLY A 130 -3.90 -2.49 15.25
N ASP A 131 -3.49 -1.85 14.16
CA ASP A 131 -3.80 -0.45 13.84
C ASP A 131 -4.37 -0.41 12.41
N PRO A 132 -5.58 0.09 12.19
CA PRO A 132 -6.22 0.11 10.87
C PRO A 132 -5.39 0.84 9.80
N ALA A 133 -4.65 1.90 10.18
CA ALA A 133 -3.85 2.65 9.24
C ALA A 133 -2.56 1.92 8.84
N LEU A 134 -1.96 1.17 9.77
CA LEU A 134 -0.81 0.32 9.46
C LEU A 134 -1.25 -0.89 8.63
N LEU A 135 -2.44 -1.44 8.90
CA LEU A 135 -3.03 -2.50 8.10
C LEU A 135 -3.29 -2.04 6.66
N ASP A 136 -3.90 -0.86 6.47
CA ASP A 136 -4.11 -0.27 5.15
C ASP A 136 -2.76 -0.11 4.41
N GLY A 137 -1.73 0.42 5.08
CA GLY A 137 -0.38 0.55 4.53
C GLY A 137 0.27 -0.79 4.19
N LEU A 138 0.09 -1.81 5.03
CA LEU A 138 0.55 -3.17 4.78
C LEU A 138 -0.09 -3.74 3.51
N LEU A 139 -1.42 -3.71 3.43
CA LEU A 139 -2.17 -4.32 2.33
C LEU A 139 -1.93 -3.61 1.00
N VAL A 140 -1.91 -2.28 0.97
CA VAL A 140 -1.65 -1.55 -0.28
C VAL A 140 -0.25 -1.84 -0.82
N ASN A 141 0.77 -1.98 0.05
CA ASN A 141 2.11 -2.38 -0.38
C ASN A 141 2.17 -3.83 -0.88
N LEU A 142 1.41 -4.76 -0.28
CA LEU A 142 1.30 -6.12 -0.77
C LEU A 142 0.63 -6.15 -2.15
N PHE A 143 -0.50 -5.48 -2.32
CA PHE A 143 -1.26 -5.42 -3.56
C PHE A 143 -0.44 -4.81 -4.71
N THR A 144 0.21 -3.68 -4.47
CA THR A 144 1.06 -3.04 -5.49
C THR A 144 2.28 -3.88 -5.84
N ASN A 145 2.87 -4.60 -4.88
CA ASN A 145 3.95 -5.54 -5.16
C ASN A 145 3.47 -6.71 -6.04
N SER A 146 2.27 -7.22 -5.82
CA SER A 146 1.69 -8.29 -6.66
C SER A 146 1.40 -7.80 -8.07
N ILE A 147 0.85 -6.58 -8.23
CA ILE A 147 0.64 -5.99 -9.57
C ILE A 147 1.97 -5.87 -10.34
N GLN A 148 3.05 -5.47 -9.66
CA GLN A 148 4.38 -5.36 -10.28
C GLN A 148 5.03 -6.72 -10.58
N ALA A 149 4.79 -7.72 -9.74
CA ALA A 149 5.47 -9.01 -9.83
C ALA A 149 4.88 -9.95 -10.87
N VAL A 150 3.57 -9.88 -11.10
CA VAL A 150 2.91 -10.72 -12.12
C VAL A 150 3.25 -10.18 -13.51
N PRO A 151 3.77 -11.00 -14.44
CA PRO A 151 4.12 -10.55 -15.79
C PRO A 151 2.89 -10.09 -16.58
N GLU A 152 3.04 -9.06 -17.40
CA GLU A 152 2.03 -8.70 -18.39
C GLU A 152 2.06 -9.69 -19.57
N PRO A 153 0.92 -10.01 -20.20
CA PRO A 153 -0.44 -9.46 -19.99
C PRO A 153 -1.28 -10.25 -18.97
N ASP A 154 -0.70 -11.11 -18.16
CA ASP A 154 -1.44 -11.99 -17.26
C ASP A 154 -2.29 -11.19 -16.24
N ALA A 155 -3.49 -11.69 -15.96
CA ALA A 155 -4.33 -11.15 -14.90
C ALA A 155 -3.65 -11.31 -13.53
N VAL A 156 -3.81 -10.34 -12.65
CA VAL A 156 -3.32 -10.39 -11.27
C VAL A 156 -4.38 -10.95 -10.36
N GLU A 157 -4.12 -12.11 -9.77
CA GLU A 157 -5.02 -12.79 -8.84
C GLU A 157 -4.41 -12.78 -7.44
N ILE A 158 -5.11 -12.17 -6.49
CA ILE A 158 -4.69 -12.06 -5.09
C ILE A 158 -5.70 -12.79 -4.21
N THR A 159 -5.21 -13.58 -3.27
CA THR A 159 -6.04 -14.29 -2.30
C THR A 159 -5.55 -14.01 -0.88
N LEU A 160 -6.46 -13.54 -0.03
CA LEU A 160 -6.28 -13.44 1.41
C LEU A 160 -7.10 -14.55 2.06
N THR A 161 -6.43 -15.43 2.81
CA THR A 161 -7.12 -16.54 3.51
C THR A 161 -6.95 -16.36 5.01
N CYS A 162 -8.07 -16.22 5.74
CA CYS A 162 -8.10 -16.08 7.19
C CYS A 162 -8.40 -17.42 7.87
N THR A 163 -7.58 -17.76 8.86
CA THR A 163 -7.80 -18.85 9.81
C THR A 163 -7.76 -18.29 11.23
N GLN A 164 -7.92 -19.11 12.27
CA GLN A 164 -8.13 -18.63 13.65
C GLN A 164 -7.18 -17.56 14.19
N ASN A 165 -5.89 -17.60 13.79
CA ASN A 165 -4.88 -16.62 14.22
C ASN A 165 -3.90 -16.26 13.11
N GLN A 166 -4.25 -16.56 11.87
CA GLN A 166 -3.35 -16.39 10.73
C GLN A 166 -4.08 -15.76 9.55
N LEU A 167 -3.34 -14.91 8.85
CA LEU A 167 -3.69 -14.37 7.54
C LEU A 167 -2.64 -14.86 6.52
N LEU A 168 -3.08 -15.63 5.55
CA LEU A 168 -2.25 -16.05 4.44
C LEU A 168 -2.53 -15.16 3.23
N TYR A 169 -1.50 -14.51 2.73
CA TYR A 169 -1.52 -13.71 1.50
C TYR A 169 -0.86 -14.48 0.36
N ARG A 170 -1.55 -14.61 -0.76
CA ARG A 170 -1.05 -15.26 -1.99
C ARG A 170 -1.36 -14.42 -3.21
N ASP A 171 -0.46 -14.46 -4.17
CA ASP A 171 -0.67 -13.97 -5.52
C ASP A 171 -0.24 -15.03 -6.56
N ASN A 172 -0.59 -14.82 -7.81
CA ASN A 172 -0.20 -15.68 -8.91
C ASN A 172 1.17 -15.32 -9.53
N GLY A 173 1.92 -14.41 -8.89
CA GLY A 173 3.25 -14.00 -9.32
C GLY A 173 4.33 -15.06 -9.10
N PRO A 174 5.57 -14.80 -9.52
CA PRO A 174 6.70 -15.73 -9.40
C PRO A 174 7.13 -15.96 -7.95
N GLY A 175 6.58 -15.20 -6.99
CA GLY A 175 6.96 -15.20 -5.59
C GLY A 175 8.16 -14.28 -5.29
N LEU A 176 8.49 -14.15 -4.01
CA LEU A 176 9.56 -13.25 -3.58
C LEU A 176 10.95 -13.80 -3.95
N PRO A 177 11.82 -12.99 -4.57
CA PRO A 177 13.24 -13.27 -4.72
C PRO A 177 13.90 -13.56 -3.36
N GLN A 178 15.02 -14.27 -3.38
CA GLN A 178 15.70 -14.69 -2.14
C GLN A 178 16.09 -13.50 -1.25
N ASP A 179 16.63 -12.44 -1.82
CA ASP A 179 17.03 -11.24 -1.07
C ASP A 179 15.84 -10.49 -0.47
N ALA A 180 14.75 -10.36 -1.23
CA ALA A 180 13.48 -9.80 -0.75
C ALA A 180 12.89 -10.61 0.41
N ARG A 181 13.01 -11.94 0.33
CA ARG A 181 12.60 -12.85 1.40
C ARG A 181 13.45 -12.68 2.65
N ARG A 182 14.77 -12.60 2.51
CA ARG A 182 15.68 -12.37 3.65
C ARG A 182 15.41 -11.03 4.32
N LEU A 183 15.16 -9.97 3.55
CA LEU A 183 14.76 -8.69 4.11
C LEU A 183 13.49 -8.83 4.93
N LEU A 184 12.46 -9.43 4.34
CA LEU A 184 11.13 -9.48 4.94
C LEU A 184 11.08 -10.37 6.19
N LEU A 185 11.70 -11.55 6.13
CA LEU A 185 11.67 -12.54 7.22
C LEU A 185 12.77 -12.31 8.27
N GLU A 186 13.98 -11.98 7.84
CA GLU A 186 15.16 -11.89 8.72
C GLU A 186 15.57 -10.45 9.05
N GLY A 187 15.07 -9.46 8.29
CA GLY A 187 15.45 -8.05 8.43
C GLY A 187 16.84 -7.75 7.88
N VAL A 188 17.36 -8.60 7.00
CA VAL A 188 18.69 -8.42 6.40
C VAL A 188 18.57 -7.51 5.17
N TRP A 189 19.22 -6.36 5.26
CA TRP A 189 19.27 -5.37 4.19
C TRP A 189 20.49 -5.59 3.30
N THR A 190 20.31 -5.51 1.99
CA THR A 190 21.41 -5.46 1.04
C THR A 190 21.33 -4.16 0.24
N ALA A 191 22.51 -3.61 -0.11
CA ALA A 191 22.56 -2.40 -0.94
C ALA A 191 21.89 -2.59 -2.30
N GLU A 192 21.98 -3.80 -2.86
CA GLU A 192 21.36 -4.16 -4.12
C GLU A 192 19.83 -4.16 -4.04
N LEU A 193 19.27 -4.66 -2.94
CA LEU A 193 17.84 -4.66 -2.70
C LEU A 193 17.29 -3.24 -2.56
N LEU A 194 18.01 -2.36 -1.85
CA LEU A 194 17.65 -0.95 -1.72
C LEU A 194 17.70 -0.22 -3.05
N ALA A 195 18.66 -0.55 -3.90
CA ALA A 195 18.81 0.07 -5.21
C ALA A 195 17.73 -0.38 -6.22
N LYS A 196 17.27 -1.63 -6.12
CA LYS A 196 16.34 -2.23 -7.08
C LYS A 196 14.88 -2.30 -6.59
N GLY A 197 14.68 -2.41 -5.29
CA GLY A 197 13.42 -2.91 -4.73
C GLY A 197 12.44 -1.87 -4.17
N GLY A 198 12.83 -0.62 -4.09
CA GLY A 198 11.96 0.38 -3.43
C GLY A 198 11.76 0.12 -1.93
N LEU A 199 10.93 0.94 -1.29
CA LEU A 199 10.73 0.94 0.16
C LEU A 199 9.51 0.11 0.65
N GLY A 200 8.77 -0.53 -0.26
CA GLY A 200 7.53 -1.25 0.09
C GLY A 200 7.76 -2.45 1.03
N LEU A 201 8.75 -3.31 0.74
CA LEU A 201 9.06 -4.47 1.59
C LEU A 201 9.55 -4.08 3.00
N PRO A 202 10.47 -3.09 3.14
CA PRO A 202 10.81 -2.52 4.44
C PRO A 202 9.61 -2.04 5.24
N LEU A 203 8.67 -1.35 4.59
CA LEU A 203 7.47 -0.83 5.24
C LEU A 203 6.52 -1.97 5.68
N ILE A 204 6.33 -3.00 4.85
CA ILE A 204 5.57 -4.20 5.23
C ILE A 204 6.11 -4.77 6.55
N ARG A 205 7.44 -4.97 6.65
CA ARG A 205 8.07 -5.47 7.86
C ARG A 205 7.88 -4.50 9.05
N ALA A 206 8.08 -3.21 8.84
CA ALA A 206 7.92 -2.20 9.89
C ALA A 206 6.49 -2.15 10.44
N TYR A 207 5.48 -2.22 9.57
CA TYR A 207 4.08 -2.25 9.97
C TYR A 207 3.74 -3.50 10.77
N CYS A 208 4.17 -4.67 10.30
CA CYS A 208 3.99 -5.93 11.05
C CYS A 208 4.66 -5.86 12.41
N THR A 209 5.91 -5.40 12.49
CA THR A 209 6.63 -5.25 13.75
C THR A 209 5.90 -4.29 14.70
N ALA A 210 5.40 -3.16 14.20
CA ALA A 210 4.65 -2.19 14.99
C ALA A 210 3.32 -2.73 15.53
N MET A 211 2.66 -3.63 14.78
CA MET A 211 1.43 -4.29 15.21
C MET A 211 1.67 -5.57 16.05
N GLY A 212 2.92 -6.00 16.22
CA GLY A 212 3.25 -7.27 16.87
C GLY A 212 2.94 -8.50 16.02
N TRP A 213 2.76 -8.33 14.70
CA TRP A 213 2.49 -9.41 13.76
C TRP A 213 3.79 -10.09 13.33
N GLN A 214 3.77 -11.41 13.23
CA GLN A 214 4.91 -12.19 12.76
C GLN A 214 4.72 -12.58 11.31
N ILE A 215 5.78 -12.41 10.51
CA ILE A 215 5.79 -12.80 9.09
C ILE A 215 6.61 -14.08 8.96
N SER A 216 6.05 -15.05 8.26
CA SER A 216 6.73 -16.31 7.94
C SER A 216 6.39 -16.77 6.51
N LYS A 217 7.09 -17.79 6.06
CA LYS A 217 6.76 -18.49 4.82
C LYS A 217 5.81 -19.64 5.17
N PRO A 218 4.68 -19.82 4.44
CA PRO A 218 3.82 -20.98 4.63
C PRO A 218 4.54 -22.27 4.21
N GLU A 219 4.29 -23.36 4.93
CA GLU A 219 4.86 -24.67 4.59
C GLU A 219 4.22 -25.21 3.31
N GLY A 220 5.06 -25.63 2.35
CA GLY A 220 4.62 -26.26 1.10
C GLY A 220 3.88 -25.34 0.12
N GLU A 221 3.61 -24.10 0.48
CA GLU A 221 2.83 -23.15 -0.32
C GLU A 221 3.62 -21.89 -0.71
N ARG A 222 3.12 -21.17 -1.72
CA ARG A 222 3.61 -19.82 -2.06
C ARG A 222 2.88 -18.79 -1.23
N GLY A 223 3.50 -17.63 -1.00
CA GLY A 223 2.89 -16.50 -0.34
C GLY A 223 3.59 -16.10 0.94
N LEU A 224 2.89 -15.29 1.74
CA LEU A 224 3.30 -14.79 3.04
C LEU A 224 2.26 -15.18 4.09
N LEU A 225 2.73 -15.73 5.19
CA LEU A 225 1.89 -16.08 6.33
C LEU A 225 2.13 -15.07 7.46
N PHE A 226 1.07 -14.40 7.89
CA PHE A 226 1.07 -13.51 9.02
C PHE A 226 0.42 -14.22 10.21
N THR A 227 1.16 -14.37 11.31
CA THR A 227 0.60 -14.82 12.58
C THR A 227 0.28 -13.61 13.43
N LEU A 228 -0.96 -13.53 13.88
CA LEU A 228 -1.54 -12.35 14.53
C LEU A 228 -1.65 -12.55 16.03
N PRO A 229 -1.44 -11.47 16.82
CA PRO A 229 -1.72 -11.51 18.25
C PRO A 229 -3.21 -11.78 18.51
N THR A 230 -3.50 -12.61 19.48
CA THR A 230 -4.89 -12.85 19.92
C THR A 230 -5.36 -11.72 20.84
N CYS A 231 -6.59 -11.24 20.64
CA CYS A 231 -7.26 -10.40 21.62
C CYS A 231 -7.58 -11.21 22.89
N GLN A 232 -7.35 -10.62 24.06
CA GLN A 232 -7.82 -11.18 25.32
C GLN A 232 -9.34 -10.92 25.48
N ALA A 233 -10.01 -11.72 26.32
CA ALA A 233 -11.46 -11.57 26.54
C ALA A 233 -11.83 -10.17 27.06
N GLU A 234 -10.94 -9.54 27.81
CA GLU A 234 -11.07 -8.18 28.34
C GLU A 234 -11.04 -7.13 27.22
N ASP A 235 -10.23 -7.34 26.18
CA ASP A 235 -10.11 -6.45 25.03
C ASP A 235 -11.36 -6.51 24.12
N LEU A 236 -12.05 -7.65 24.09
CA LEU A 236 -13.25 -7.84 23.27
C LEU A 236 -14.39 -6.88 23.64
N GLY A 237 -14.45 -6.45 24.91
CA GLY A 237 -15.38 -5.41 25.34
C GLY A 237 -15.12 -4.03 24.74
N MET A 238 -13.91 -3.79 24.24
CA MET A 238 -13.53 -2.55 23.54
C MET A 238 -13.71 -2.63 22.02
N LEU A 239 -14.01 -3.81 21.48
CA LEU A 239 -14.39 -3.95 20.06
C LEU A 239 -15.72 -3.23 19.85
N HIS A 240 -15.64 -1.94 19.58
CA HIS A 240 -16.77 -1.24 19.04
C HIS A 240 -17.00 -1.78 17.63
N LEU A 241 -18.08 -2.53 17.44
CA LEU A 241 -18.71 -2.79 16.15
C LEU A 241 -19.30 -1.47 15.64
N SER A 242 -18.45 -0.44 15.58
CA SER A 242 -18.84 0.87 15.08
C SER A 242 -19.00 0.74 13.58
N ALA A 243 -20.09 1.29 13.08
CA ALA A 243 -20.19 1.58 11.63
C ALA A 243 -18.89 2.27 11.18
N PRO A 244 -18.37 1.96 9.98
CA PRO A 244 -17.11 2.50 9.50
C PRO A 244 -17.14 4.02 9.67
N ASP A 245 -16.15 4.54 10.41
CA ASP A 245 -15.98 5.98 10.53
C ASP A 245 -15.73 6.55 9.13
N THR A 246 -16.60 7.47 8.70
CA THR A 246 -16.50 8.11 7.38
C THR A 246 -15.13 8.75 7.14
N GLY A 247 -14.43 9.16 8.20
CA GLY A 247 -13.07 9.69 8.16
C GLY A 247 -12.02 8.61 7.81
N SER A 248 -12.14 7.43 8.41
CA SER A 248 -11.23 6.30 8.14
C SER A 248 -11.41 5.77 6.72
N THR A 249 -12.65 5.62 6.26
CA THR A 249 -12.98 5.16 4.90
C THR A 249 -12.45 6.14 3.84
N ARG A 250 -12.62 7.45 4.04
CA ARG A 250 -12.07 8.46 3.12
C ARG A 250 -10.54 8.44 3.09
N ARG A 251 -9.88 8.26 4.23
CA ARG A 251 -8.42 8.17 4.30
C ARG A 251 -7.91 6.93 3.58
N ARG A 252 -8.55 5.77 3.80
CA ARG A 252 -8.25 4.51 3.10
C ARG A 252 -8.38 4.70 1.60
N ARG A 253 -9.52 5.20 1.12
CA ARG A 253 -9.74 5.45 -0.31
C ARG A 253 -8.65 6.32 -0.92
N ARG A 254 -8.31 7.45 -0.32
CA ARG A 254 -7.24 8.35 -0.80
C ARG A 254 -5.87 7.65 -0.86
N LEU A 255 -5.55 6.82 0.14
CA LEU A 255 -4.31 6.05 0.15
C LEU A 255 -4.28 5.10 -1.06
N TYR A 256 -5.33 4.30 -1.24
CA TYR A 256 -5.41 3.33 -2.35
C TYR A 256 -5.42 4.02 -3.72
N GLU A 257 -6.19 5.07 -3.90
CA GLU A 257 -6.20 5.87 -5.14
C GLU A 257 -4.81 6.41 -5.46
N SER A 258 -4.08 6.97 -4.48
CA SER A 258 -2.74 7.51 -4.70
C SER A 258 -1.72 6.43 -5.05
N GLU A 259 -1.79 5.26 -4.40
CA GLU A 259 -0.87 4.15 -4.61
C GLU A 259 -1.15 3.38 -5.91
N LEU A 260 -2.43 3.18 -6.24
CA LEU A 260 -2.84 2.43 -7.42
C LEU A 260 -2.80 3.25 -8.72
N ARG A 261 -2.82 4.59 -8.64
CA ARG A 261 -2.80 5.48 -9.81
C ARG A 261 -1.69 5.14 -10.81
N LEU A 262 -0.53 4.72 -10.30
CA LEU A 262 0.62 4.33 -11.12
C LEU A 262 0.41 3.07 -11.96
N TYR A 263 -0.55 2.23 -11.57
CA TYR A 263 -0.80 0.92 -12.19
C TYR A 263 -2.12 0.87 -12.98
N LEU A 264 -3.00 1.83 -12.73
CA LEU A 264 -4.33 1.89 -13.37
C LEU A 264 -4.35 2.83 -14.56
N SER A 265 -3.40 3.78 -14.63
CA SER A 265 -3.27 4.75 -15.71
C SER A 265 -2.18 4.32 -16.67
N ALA A 266 -2.38 3.25 -17.43
CA ALA A 266 -1.48 3.03 -18.57
C ALA A 266 -1.77 4.05 -19.67
N PRO A 267 -0.77 4.47 -20.45
CA PRO A 267 -1.00 5.29 -21.62
C PRO A 267 -1.88 4.50 -22.59
N GLU A 268 -3.03 5.05 -22.98
CA GLU A 268 -3.72 4.58 -24.17
C GLU A 268 -2.70 4.62 -25.31
N GLU A 269 -2.38 3.47 -25.92
CA GLU A 269 -1.64 3.46 -27.16
C GLU A 269 -2.36 4.35 -28.16
N PRO A 270 -1.63 5.18 -28.92
CA PRO A 270 -2.25 5.95 -29.98
C PRO A 270 -2.96 4.94 -30.89
N SER A 271 -4.29 5.06 -31.00
CA SER A 271 -5.06 4.29 -31.96
C SER A 271 -4.48 4.61 -33.34
N ASP A 272 -3.81 3.64 -33.95
CA ASP A 272 -3.45 3.66 -35.37
C ASP A 272 -4.74 3.86 -36.19
N THR A 273 -5.01 5.09 -36.57
CA THR A 273 -5.99 5.45 -37.61
C THR A 273 -5.27 6.11 -38.76
#